data_476b0566acdfec6ce8d934e06fd5ec1c
#
_entry.id   476b0566acdfec6ce8d934e06fd5ec1c
#
_cell.length_a   1.000
_cell.length_b   1.000
_cell.length_c   1.000
_cell.angle_alpha   90.00
_cell.angle_beta   90.00
_cell.angle_gamma   90.00
#
_symmetry.space_group_name_H-M   'P 1'
#
loop_
_entity.id
_entity.type
_entity.pdbx_description
1 polymer ?
#
loop_
_entity_poly.entity_id
_entity_poly.type
_entity_poly.pdbx_seq_one_letter_code
_entity_poly.pdbx_strand_id
1 'polypeptide(L)'
;LYDIASRTKTTATLLAVMKLYDEGKFGLTDPISKYVPVLQGSKKGKITIEDLLYHQSGLPGSWPFYREAIDDSSYVGSFFKARIDANHHLRVDNRLYVVDDFRYKKEYLSTASSNEFPLQVADNLFVNLEFPKRILEMIASDEIPLRDRRYRYSCLNFVLLKEMVEQISKMPMDQYLEKEFYGPMGMESTLYNPLRRFEREQIVPTIQKDYLRNRKELRGYVHDEIAAFMGGVSGNAGLFSNARDVAKVYQMLVDGGQYGGKRYLSLETCQLFMNKKSRISRRGLGFDKPDSALGKGPCADEAPMEVVGHTGFTGTCAWADPKNGLVFVFISNRIYPRPFDHKGLMTLNIRPRIQQLMYQALKD
;
A
#
# COMPACT_ATOMS: atom_id res chain seq x y z
N LEU A 1 11.42 11.57 6.23
CA LEU A 1 10.40 10.54 6.04
C LEU A 1 9.95 10.48 4.60
N TYR A 2 9.60 9.29 4.11
CA TYR A 2 9.14 9.04 2.74
C TYR A 2 7.78 8.34 2.76
N ASP A 3 6.89 8.72 1.84
CA ASP A 3 5.74 7.87 1.50
C ASP A 3 6.26 6.59 0.85
N ILE A 4 6.11 5.46 1.54
CA ILE A 4 6.62 4.17 1.05
C ILE A 4 5.64 3.43 0.14
N ALA A 5 4.50 4.04 -0.17
CA ALA A 5 3.47 3.55 -1.08
C ALA A 5 3.06 2.10 -0.79
N SER A 6 3.01 1.24 -1.81
CA SER A 6 2.60 -0.17 -1.68
C SER A 6 3.48 -1.02 -0.75
N ARG A 7 4.60 -0.50 -0.27
CA ARG A 7 5.36 -1.18 0.78
C ARG A 7 4.62 -1.20 2.12
N THR A 8 3.62 -0.34 2.30
CA THR A 8 2.63 -0.43 3.37
C THR A 8 2.06 -1.85 3.49
N LYS A 9 1.82 -2.52 2.35
CA LYS A 9 1.29 -3.88 2.32
C LYS A 9 2.12 -4.87 3.14
N THR A 10 3.45 -4.80 3.04
CA THR A 10 4.37 -5.75 3.70
C THR A 10 4.98 -5.20 5.00
N THR A 11 5.04 -3.88 5.17
CA THR A 11 5.61 -3.25 6.37
C THR A 11 4.54 -2.94 7.43
N ALA A 12 3.26 -3.03 7.05
CA ALA A 12 2.11 -2.78 7.94
C ALA A 12 1.10 -3.94 7.89
N THR A 13 0.27 -3.97 6.85
CA THR A 13 -0.91 -4.87 6.81
C THR A 13 -0.54 -6.33 6.95
N LEU A 14 0.49 -6.79 6.24
CA LEU A 14 0.92 -8.18 6.31
C LEU A 14 1.47 -8.54 7.69
N LEU A 15 2.17 -7.64 8.38
CA LEU A 15 2.62 -7.89 9.76
C LEU A 15 1.43 -8.11 10.69
N ALA A 16 0.41 -7.27 10.60
CA ALA A 16 -0.80 -7.42 11.39
C ALA A 16 -1.54 -8.74 11.05
N VAL A 17 -1.64 -9.09 9.78
CA VAL A 17 -2.22 -10.36 9.32
C VAL A 17 -1.41 -11.54 9.86
N MET A 18 -0.07 -11.53 9.76
CA MET A 18 0.80 -12.58 10.29
C MET A 18 0.63 -12.74 11.80
N LYS A 19 0.53 -11.64 12.55
CA LYS A 19 0.33 -11.65 13.99
C LYS A 19 -0.99 -12.28 14.38
N LEU A 20 -2.09 -11.88 13.73
CA LEU A 20 -3.40 -12.47 14.00
C LEU A 20 -3.49 -13.95 13.58
N TYR A 21 -2.77 -14.35 12.53
CA TYR A 21 -2.64 -15.74 12.13
C TYR A 21 -1.87 -16.56 13.19
N ASP A 22 -0.76 -16.02 13.66
CA ASP A 22 0.08 -16.60 14.71
C ASP A 22 -0.69 -16.83 16.00
N GLU A 23 -1.65 -15.95 16.30
CA GLU A 23 -2.58 -16.05 17.43
C GLU A 23 -3.79 -16.98 17.18
N GLY A 24 -3.87 -17.63 16.01
CA GLY A 24 -4.96 -18.54 15.66
C GLY A 24 -6.31 -17.84 15.46
N LYS A 25 -6.34 -16.54 15.15
CA LYS A 25 -7.57 -15.75 15.03
C LYS A 25 -8.33 -16.01 13.72
N PHE A 26 -7.68 -16.55 12.70
CA PHE A 26 -8.31 -16.89 11.42
C PHE A 26 -7.52 -17.98 10.70
N GLY A 27 -8.18 -18.63 9.71
CA GLY A 27 -7.55 -19.58 8.77
C GLY A 27 -7.34 -18.94 7.39
N LEU A 28 -6.26 -19.32 6.67
CA LEU A 28 -5.97 -18.80 5.32
C LEU A 28 -7.08 -19.12 4.31
N THR A 29 -7.79 -20.22 4.48
CA THR A 29 -8.91 -20.67 3.62
C THR A 29 -10.25 -20.08 4.04
N ASP A 30 -10.33 -19.33 5.14
CA ASP A 30 -11.55 -18.67 5.55
C ASP A 30 -12.01 -17.65 4.49
N PRO A 31 -13.32 -17.57 4.22
CA PRO A 31 -13.86 -16.52 3.36
C PRO A 31 -13.79 -15.17 4.07
N ILE A 32 -13.45 -14.12 3.32
CA ILE A 32 -13.28 -12.77 3.88
C ILE A 32 -14.55 -12.22 4.54
N SER A 33 -15.75 -12.65 4.08
CA SER A 33 -17.04 -12.25 4.65
C SER A 33 -17.24 -12.70 6.09
N LYS A 34 -16.47 -13.68 6.56
CA LYS A 34 -16.47 -14.10 7.97
C LYS A 34 -16.01 -12.96 8.89
N TYR A 35 -15.16 -12.09 8.40
CA TYR A 35 -14.51 -11.01 9.16
C TYR A 35 -14.90 -9.61 8.71
N VAL A 36 -15.36 -9.45 7.46
CA VAL A 36 -15.75 -8.17 6.87
C VAL A 36 -17.24 -8.19 6.56
N PRO A 37 -18.11 -7.72 7.50
CA PRO A 37 -19.56 -7.91 7.44
C PRO A 37 -20.23 -7.36 6.19
N VAL A 38 -19.73 -6.22 5.65
CA VAL A 38 -20.29 -5.59 4.44
C VAL A 38 -20.23 -6.51 3.21
N LEU A 39 -19.36 -7.53 3.22
CA LEU A 39 -19.25 -8.53 2.15
C LEU A 39 -20.20 -9.73 2.30
N GLN A 40 -20.96 -9.83 3.40
CA GLN A 40 -21.93 -10.90 3.58
C GLN A 40 -23.02 -10.82 2.50
N GLY A 41 -23.32 -11.96 1.88
CA GLY A 41 -24.25 -12.02 0.74
C GLY A 41 -23.66 -11.60 -0.62
N SER A 42 -22.52 -10.92 -0.63
CA SER A 42 -21.82 -10.57 -1.88
C SER A 42 -21.06 -11.77 -2.46
N LYS A 43 -20.96 -11.83 -3.80
CA LYS A 43 -20.08 -12.80 -4.49
C LYS A 43 -18.61 -12.69 -4.04
N LYS A 44 -18.19 -11.49 -3.66
CA LYS A 44 -16.84 -11.18 -3.18
C LYS A 44 -16.58 -11.70 -1.77
N GLY A 45 -17.63 -11.92 -0.98
CA GLY A 45 -17.52 -12.50 0.35
C GLY A 45 -16.94 -13.92 0.38
N LYS A 46 -16.99 -14.65 -0.73
CA LYS A 46 -16.42 -16.00 -0.90
C LYS A 46 -14.92 -16.00 -1.22
N ILE A 47 -14.31 -14.86 -1.42
CA ILE A 47 -12.86 -14.74 -1.62
C ILE A 47 -12.16 -15.16 -0.33
N THR A 48 -11.18 -16.06 -0.42
CA THR A 48 -10.43 -16.49 0.75
C THR A 48 -9.34 -15.49 1.11
N ILE A 49 -8.89 -15.50 2.36
CA ILE A 49 -7.78 -14.66 2.82
C ILE A 49 -6.52 -14.98 2.01
N GLU A 50 -6.28 -16.25 1.71
CA GLU A 50 -5.17 -16.69 0.85
C GLU A 50 -5.25 -16.11 -0.57
N ASP A 51 -6.44 -16.07 -1.19
CA ASP A 51 -6.67 -15.45 -2.50
C ASP A 51 -6.31 -13.95 -2.50
N LEU A 52 -6.67 -13.24 -1.42
CA LEU A 52 -6.31 -11.83 -1.25
C LEU A 52 -4.80 -11.64 -1.17
N LEU A 53 -4.12 -12.46 -0.36
CA LEU A 53 -2.67 -12.41 -0.16
C LEU A 53 -1.89 -12.75 -1.44
N TYR A 54 -2.36 -13.68 -2.26
CA TYR A 54 -1.75 -14.02 -3.54
C TYR A 54 -2.09 -13.07 -4.68
N HIS A 55 -2.95 -12.07 -4.46
CA HIS A 55 -3.52 -11.26 -5.53
C HIS A 55 -4.26 -12.10 -6.60
N GLN A 56 -5.02 -13.09 -6.14
CA GLN A 56 -5.82 -14.00 -6.97
C GLN A 56 -7.33 -13.87 -6.69
N SER A 57 -7.73 -12.78 -6.06
CA SER A 57 -9.13 -12.51 -5.68
C SER A 57 -10.08 -12.30 -6.87
N GLY A 58 -9.56 -11.92 -8.03
CA GLY A 58 -10.35 -11.46 -9.18
C GLY A 58 -10.77 -9.98 -9.11
N LEU A 59 -10.45 -9.26 -8.02
CA LEU A 59 -10.69 -7.83 -7.90
C LEU A 59 -9.79 -7.01 -8.84
N PRO A 60 -10.25 -5.84 -9.34
CA PRO A 60 -9.44 -4.95 -10.16
C PRO A 60 -8.22 -4.43 -9.40
N GLY A 61 -7.19 -3.99 -10.12
CA GLY A 61 -5.94 -3.48 -9.54
C GLY A 61 -6.14 -2.27 -8.63
N SER A 62 -7.03 -1.37 -9.06
CA SER A 62 -7.45 -0.17 -8.35
C SER A 62 -8.87 0.20 -8.78
N TRP A 63 -9.49 1.12 -8.05
CA TRP A 63 -10.79 1.68 -8.38
C TRP A 63 -10.81 3.17 -8.01
N PRO A 64 -11.36 4.05 -8.88
CA PRO A 64 -11.33 5.48 -8.64
C PRO A 64 -12.45 5.93 -7.68
N PHE A 65 -12.42 5.48 -6.43
CA PHE A 65 -13.43 5.79 -5.42
C PHE A 65 -13.69 7.29 -5.24
N TYR A 66 -12.65 8.11 -5.43
CA TYR A 66 -12.77 9.58 -5.37
C TYR A 66 -13.79 10.15 -6.34
N ARG A 67 -14.13 9.42 -7.41
CA ARG A 67 -15.18 9.85 -8.37
C ARG A 67 -16.54 10.00 -7.70
N GLU A 68 -16.83 9.16 -6.73
CA GLU A 68 -18.06 9.26 -5.93
C GLU A 68 -18.17 10.62 -5.21
N ALA A 69 -17.04 11.15 -4.78
CA ALA A 69 -16.97 12.42 -4.05
C ALA A 69 -16.92 13.66 -4.96
N ILE A 70 -16.75 13.51 -6.26
CA ILE A 70 -16.72 14.63 -7.21
C ILE A 70 -18.14 15.01 -7.63
N ASP A 71 -18.43 16.31 -7.63
CA ASP A 71 -19.64 16.87 -8.19
C ASP A 71 -19.52 16.98 -9.71
N ASP A 72 -20.08 16.03 -10.42
CA ASP A 72 -20.02 15.96 -11.88
C ASP A 72 -20.75 17.15 -12.57
N SER A 73 -21.61 17.89 -11.85
CA SER A 73 -22.23 19.12 -12.36
C SER A 73 -21.30 20.34 -12.31
N SER A 74 -20.15 20.20 -11.63
CA SER A 74 -19.21 21.30 -11.40
C SER A 74 -18.24 21.57 -12.55
N TYR A 75 -18.22 20.71 -13.57
CA TYR A 75 -17.35 20.86 -14.75
C TYR A 75 -18.07 20.40 -16.03
N VAL A 76 -17.53 20.79 -17.19
CA VAL A 76 -18.11 20.47 -18.50
C VAL A 76 -17.30 19.37 -19.17
N GLY A 77 -17.99 18.37 -19.70
CA GLY A 77 -17.40 17.28 -20.47
C GLY A 77 -16.86 16.15 -19.60
N SER A 78 -15.73 15.56 -20.00
CA SER A 78 -15.14 14.44 -19.29
C SER A 78 -14.16 14.91 -18.23
N PHE A 79 -14.07 14.22 -17.08
CA PHE A 79 -13.10 14.53 -16.03
C PHE A 79 -11.65 14.37 -16.50
N PHE A 80 -11.40 13.38 -17.36
CA PHE A 80 -10.09 13.18 -17.99
C PHE A 80 -10.19 13.21 -19.49
N LYS A 81 -9.12 13.70 -20.14
CA LYS A 81 -8.94 13.64 -21.60
C LYS A 81 -7.53 13.18 -21.98
N ALA A 82 -7.40 12.56 -23.15
CA ALA A 82 -6.14 12.09 -23.70
C ALA A 82 -5.25 13.21 -24.27
N ARG A 83 -5.80 14.40 -24.48
CA ARG A 83 -5.13 15.57 -25.06
C ARG A 83 -5.49 16.81 -24.29
N ILE A 84 -4.57 17.76 -24.27
CA ILE A 84 -4.80 19.12 -23.76
C ILE A 84 -5.90 19.81 -24.57
N ASP A 85 -6.77 20.55 -23.90
CA ASP A 85 -7.78 21.42 -24.52
C ASP A 85 -8.04 22.65 -23.62
N ALA A 86 -9.11 23.43 -23.92
CA ALA A 86 -9.42 24.66 -23.20
C ALA A 86 -9.68 24.49 -21.70
N ASN A 87 -10.02 23.27 -21.23
CA ASN A 87 -10.41 22.99 -19.84
C ASN A 87 -9.55 21.89 -19.21
N HIS A 88 -8.49 21.37 -19.86
CA HIS A 88 -7.68 20.27 -19.40
C HIS A 88 -6.19 20.57 -19.61
N HIS A 89 -5.56 21.30 -18.69
CA HIS A 89 -4.16 21.71 -18.78
C HIS A 89 -3.25 20.90 -17.86
N LEU A 90 -3.75 20.38 -16.73
CA LEU A 90 -2.95 19.61 -15.80
C LEU A 90 -2.78 18.18 -16.28
N ARG A 91 -1.58 17.85 -16.71
CA ARG A 91 -1.17 16.50 -17.09
C ARG A 91 -0.95 15.63 -15.84
N VAL A 92 -1.61 14.47 -15.81
CA VAL A 92 -1.57 13.52 -14.68
C VAL A 92 -0.86 12.22 -15.01
N ASP A 93 -0.76 11.88 -16.32
CA ASP A 93 -0.01 10.72 -16.82
C ASP A 93 0.48 11.01 -18.25
N ASN A 94 1.16 10.07 -18.88
CA ASN A 94 1.77 10.23 -20.21
C ASN A 94 0.82 10.79 -21.27
N ARG A 95 -0.46 10.39 -21.25
CA ARG A 95 -1.51 10.83 -22.18
C ARG A 95 -2.82 11.07 -21.45
N LEU A 96 -2.78 11.67 -20.26
CA LEU A 96 -3.99 11.92 -19.49
C LEU A 96 -3.90 13.29 -18.85
N TYR A 97 -4.91 14.10 -19.12
CA TYR A 97 -5.10 15.45 -18.57
C TYR A 97 -6.39 15.46 -17.78
N VAL A 98 -6.39 16.11 -16.64
CA VAL A 98 -7.56 16.28 -15.77
C VAL A 98 -8.19 17.64 -16.04
N VAL A 99 -9.50 17.74 -15.86
CA VAL A 99 -10.24 19.00 -15.92
C VAL A 99 -9.65 20.01 -14.92
N ASP A 100 -9.53 21.28 -15.33
CA ASP A 100 -8.82 22.30 -14.54
C ASP A 100 -9.52 22.64 -13.25
N ASP A 101 -10.84 22.75 -13.26
CA ASP A 101 -11.65 23.08 -12.11
C ASP A 101 -12.78 22.08 -11.92
N PHE A 102 -12.97 21.66 -10.69
CA PHE A 102 -14.08 20.86 -10.23
C PHE A 102 -14.32 21.09 -8.73
N ARG A 103 -15.49 20.70 -8.26
CA ARG A 103 -15.85 20.75 -6.85
C ARG A 103 -16.11 19.35 -6.32
N TYR A 104 -15.86 19.19 -5.04
CA TYR A 104 -16.32 18.02 -4.30
C TYR A 104 -17.74 18.22 -3.81
N LYS A 105 -18.47 17.12 -3.69
CA LYS A 105 -19.76 17.08 -3.02
C LYS A 105 -19.57 17.41 -1.54
N LYS A 106 -20.35 18.36 -1.04
CA LYS A 106 -20.25 18.84 0.36
C LYS A 106 -20.59 17.78 1.41
N GLU A 107 -21.30 16.72 1.00
CA GLU A 107 -21.61 15.58 1.88
C GLU A 107 -20.37 14.71 2.19
N TYR A 108 -19.34 14.75 1.36
CA TYR A 108 -18.14 13.91 1.52
C TYR A 108 -16.89 14.69 1.90
N LEU A 109 -16.74 15.93 1.44
CA LEU A 109 -15.55 16.74 1.70
C LEU A 109 -15.86 18.14 2.18
N SER A 110 -15.01 18.62 3.08
CA SER A 110 -15.02 19.97 3.65
C SER A 110 -13.63 20.61 3.57
N THR A 111 -13.59 21.94 3.50
CA THR A 111 -12.34 22.72 3.60
C THR A 111 -11.94 23.01 5.04
N ALA A 112 -12.78 22.70 6.00
CA ALA A 112 -12.55 22.88 7.44
C ALA A 112 -12.76 21.56 8.18
N SER A 113 -11.95 21.35 9.22
CA SER A 113 -12.11 20.22 10.13
C SER A 113 -13.34 20.39 11.00
N SER A 114 -14.05 19.29 11.24
CA SER A 114 -15.16 19.20 12.18
C SER A 114 -15.32 17.76 12.69
N ASN A 115 -16.24 17.54 13.63
CA ASN A 115 -16.56 16.18 14.09
C ASN A 115 -17.08 15.28 12.95
N GLU A 116 -17.72 15.86 11.95
CA GLU A 116 -18.21 15.15 10.77
C GLU A 116 -17.07 14.91 9.75
N PHE A 117 -16.16 15.86 9.61
CA PHE A 117 -15.05 15.86 8.65
C PHE A 117 -13.68 15.88 9.37
N PRO A 118 -13.30 14.81 10.11
CA PRO A 118 -12.04 14.79 10.86
C PRO A 118 -10.84 14.27 10.06
N LEU A 119 -11.07 13.63 8.90
CA LEU A 119 -10.03 12.90 8.15
C LEU A 119 -9.31 13.84 7.19
N GLN A 120 -8.20 14.42 7.62
CA GLN A 120 -7.42 15.32 6.78
C GLN A 120 -6.65 14.55 5.69
N VAL A 121 -6.86 14.92 4.43
CA VAL A 121 -6.27 14.26 3.24
C VAL A 121 -5.36 15.17 2.43
N ALA A 122 -5.42 16.47 2.69
CA ALA A 122 -4.52 17.52 2.21
C ALA A 122 -4.68 18.78 3.08
N ASP A 123 -3.89 19.81 2.82
CA ASP A 123 -4.09 21.11 3.47
C ASP A 123 -5.49 21.65 3.14
N ASN A 124 -6.26 21.98 4.18
CA ASN A 124 -7.62 22.47 4.06
C ASN A 124 -8.54 21.56 3.23
N LEU A 125 -8.35 20.24 3.34
CA LEU A 125 -9.24 19.26 2.72
C LEU A 125 -9.45 18.07 3.66
N PHE A 126 -10.70 17.83 4.02
CA PHE A 126 -11.11 16.86 5.03
C PHE A 126 -12.24 15.99 4.49
N VAL A 127 -12.13 14.68 4.68
CA VAL A 127 -13.11 13.66 4.30
C VAL A 127 -13.98 13.36 5.54
N ASN A 128 -15.25 13.07 5.32
CA ASN A 128 -16.15 12.63 6.38
C ASN A 128 -15.87 11.20 6.84
N LEU A 129 -16.40 10.81 8.00
CA LEU A 129 -16.22 9.46 8.56
C LEU A 129 -17.00 8.38 7.81
N GLU A 130 -17.98 8.75 6.98
CA GLU A 130 -18.80 7.79 6.23
C GLU A 130 -18.16 7.36 4.92
N PHE A 131 -17.29 8.19 4.33
CA PHE A 131 -16.69 7.88 3.04
C PHE A 131 -15.83 6.60 3.03
N PRO A 132 -14.99 6.31 4.06
CA PRO A 132 -14.31 5.01 4.16
C PRO A 132 -15.28 3.81 4.18
N LYS A 133 -16.43 3.93 4.84
CA LYS A 133 -17.47 2.89 4.81
C LYS A 133 -18.08 2.75 3.42
N ARG A 134 -18.36 3.88 2.75
CA ARG A 134 -18.84 3.90 1.37
C ARG A 134 -17.88 3.20 0.41
N ILE A 135 -16.57 3.35 0.59
CA ILE A 135 -15.56 2.61 -0.19
C ILE A 135 -15.76 1.09 -0.01
N LEU A 136 -15.95 0.61 1.20
CA LEU A 136 -16.17 -0.83 1.48
C LEU A 136 -17.49 -1.32 0.86
N GLU A 137 -18.55 -0.53 0.92
CA GLU A 137 -19.84 -0.83 0.27
C GLU A 137 -19.69 -0.93 -1.25
N MET A 138 -18.96 0.01 -1.88
CA MET A 138 -18.66 -0.03 -3.30
C MET A 138 -17.84 -1.28 -3.67
N ILE A 139 -16.86 -1.66 -2.84
CA ILE A 139 -16.12 -2.92 -3.04
C ILE A 139 -17.09 -4.12 -2.97
N ALA A 140 -18.06 -4.11 -2.07
CA ALA A 140 -19.03 -5.19 -1.93
C ALA A 140 -20.04 -5.25 -3.09
N SER A 141 -20.36 -4.10 -3.71
CA SER A 141 -21.38 -3.98 -4.76
C SER A 141 -20.95 -4.63 -6.09
N ASP A 142 -21.92 -4.89 -6.98
CA ASP A 142 -21.65 -5.43 -8.31
C ASP A 142 -21.08 -4.39 -9.30
N GLU A 143 -21.01 -3.10 -8.93
CA GLU A 143 -20.35 -2.04 -9.73
C GLU A 143 -18.88 -2.33 -9.98
N ILE A 144 -18.19 -2.88 -8.97
CA ILE A 144 -16.82 -3.34 -9.11
C ILE A 144 -16.82 -4.78 -9.59
N PRO A 145 -16.36 -5.06 -10.82
CA PRO A 145 -16.46 -6.39 -11.40
C PRO A 145 -15.53 -7.37 -10.68
N LEU A 146 -16.04 -8.56 -10.40
CA LEU A 146 -15.23 -9.71 -10.00
C LEU A 146 -14.92 -10.54 -11.25
N ARG A 147 -13.63 -10.70 -11.57
CA ARG A 147 -13.15 -11.46 -12.72
C ARG A 147 -12.63 -12.83 -12.29
N ASP A 148 -12.16 -13.62 -13.27
CA ASP A 148 -11.51 -14.92 -13.00
C ASP A 148 -10.38 -14.78 -11.98
N ARG A 149 -10.20 -15.79 -11.14
CA ARG A 149 -9.16 -15.90 -10.10
C ARG A 149 -7.78 -16.17 -10.69
N ARG A 150 -7.35 -15.31 -11.63
CA ARG A 150 -5.97 -15.26 -12.12
C ARG A 150 -5.16 -14.26 -11.31
N TYR A 151 -3.86 -14.33 -11.40
CA TYR A 151 -3.01 -13.31 -10.81
C TYR A 151 -3.34 -11.93 -11.39
N ARG A 152 -3.74 -11.03 -10.50
CA ARG A 152 -3.92 -9.61 -10.79
C ARG A 152 -3.58 -8.83 -9.52
N TYR A 153 -2.47 -8.09 -9.56
CA TYR A 153 -2.13 -7.19 -8.46
C TYR A 153 -3.32 -6.26 -8.18
N SER A 154 -3.80 -6.25 -6.94
CA SER A 154 -4.95 -5.45 -6.52
C SER A 154 -4.69 -4.77 -5.18
N CYS A 155 -4.86 -3.44 -5.15
CA CYS A 155 -4.85 -2.66 -3.93
C CYS A 155 -6.07 -2.94 -3.05
N LEU A 156 -7.22 -3.28 -3.65
CA LEU A 156 -8.46 -3.56 -2.94
C LEU A 156 -8.33 -4.77 -2.00
N ASN A 157 -7.48 -5.75 -2.36
CA ASN A 157 -7.20 -6.90 -1.50
C ASN A 157 -6.70 -6.45 -0.12
N PHE A 158 -5.80 -5.49 -0.10
CA PHE A 158 -5.19 -5.02 1.14
C PHE A 158 -6.08 -4.01 1.89
N VAL A 159 -6.98 -3.32 1.21
CA VAL A 159 -8.08 -2.58 1.87
C VAL A 159 -8.96 -3.56 2.67
N LEU A 160 -9.36 -4.68 2.07
CA LEU A 160 -10.15 -5.71 2.75
C LEU A 160 -9.39 -6.41 3.88
N LEU A 161 -8.09 -6.68 3.70
CA LEU A 161 -7.25 -7.26 4.77
C LEU A 161 -7.07 -6.29 5.94
N LYS A 162 -6.95 -4.98 5.70
CA LYS A 162 -6.95 -3.96 6.76
C LYS A 162 -8.26 -3.99 7.54
N GLU A 163 -9.39 -4.01 6.85
CA GLU A 163 -10.70 -4.09 7.50
C GLU A 163 -10.82 -5.35 8.35
N MET A 164 -10.39 -6.50 7.83
CA MET A 164 -10.32 -7.76 8.59
C MET A 164 -9.49 -7.61 9.86
N VAL A 165 -8.30 -6.99 9.78
CA VAL A 165 -7.43 -6.77 10.94
C VAL A 165 -8.15 -5.96 12.01
N GLU A 166 -8.81 -4.86 11.63
CA GLU A 166 -9.53 -4.00 12.58
C GLU A 166 -10.76 -4.69 13.19
N GLN A 167 -11.48 -5.50 12.40
CA GLN A 167 -12.61 -6.28 12.90
C GLN A 167 -12.19 -7.37 13.89
N ILE A 168 -11.07 -8.02 13.68
CA ILE A 168 -10.56 -9.07 14.59
C ILE A 168 -9.92 -8.46 15.83
N SER A 169 -9.04 -7.47 15.66
CA SER A 169 -8.29 -6.86 16.76
C SER A 169 -9.13 -5.88 17.61
N LYS A 170 -10.25 -5.39 17.07
CA LYS A 170 -11.09 -4.32 17.65
C LYS A 170 -10.31 -3.02 17.87
N MET A 171 -9.30 -2.78 17.04
CA MET A 171 -8.40 -1.64 17.15
C MET A 171 -8.11 -1.08 15.75
N PRO A 172 -8.02 0.26 15.56
CA PRO A 172 -7.51 0.85 14.33
C PRO A 172 -6.13 0.31 13.97
N MET A 173 -5.88 0.06 12.69
CA MET A 173 -4.67 -0.64 12.25
C MET A 173 -3.38 0.12 12.60
N ASP A 174 -3.38 1.44 12.55
CA ASP A 174 -2.24 2.27 12.94
C ASP A 174 -1.88 2.09 14.43
N GLN A 175 -2.90 2.04 15.30
CA GLN A 175 -2.71 1.80 16.74
C GLN A 175 -2.29 0.35 17.02
N TYR A 176 -2.88 -0.61 16.30
CA TYR A 176 -2.50 -2.03 16.44
C TYR A 176 -1.02 -2.24 16.09
N LEU A 177 -0.56 -1.67 14.98
CA LEU A 177 0.83 -1.77 14.54
C LEU A 177 1.81 -1.04 15.47
N GLU A 178 1.42 0.13 15.99
CA GLU A 178 2.23 0.86 16.99
C GLU A 178 2.41 0.01 18.25
N LYS A 179 1.34 -0.59 18.74
CA LYS A 179 1.35 -1.42 19.96
C LYS A 179 2.14 -2.71 19.79
N GLU A 180 1.89 -3.45 18.70
CA GLU A 180 2.43 -4.80 18.54
C GLU A 180 3.84 -4.83 17.93
N PHE A 181 4.19 -3.84 17.11
CA PHE A 181 5.43 -3.83 16.33
C PHE A 181 6.23 -2.54 16.48
N TYR A 182 5.71 -1.38 16.04
CA TYR A 182 6.54 -0.20 15.83
C TYR A 182 7.11 0.36 17.13
N GLY A 183 6.30 0.51 18.16
CA GLY A 183 6.75 0.96 19.47
C GLY A 183 7.79 0.01 20.09
N PRO A 184 7.48 -1.29 20.25
CA PRO A 184 8.44 -2.25 20.81
C PRO A 184 9.72 -2.44 20.00
N MET A 185 9.71 -2.23 18.69
CA MET A 185 10.88 -2.28 17.81
C MET A 185 11.66 -0.96 17.76
N GLY A 186 11.19 0.09 18.43
CA GLY A 186 11.78 1.41 18.39
C GLY A 186 11.75 2.04 16.98
N MET A 187 10.67 1.83 16.22
CA MET A 187 10.48 2.36 14.87
C MET A 187 9.86 3.75 14.92
N GLU A 188 10.57 4.69 15.50
CA GLU A 188 10.08 6.03 15.82
C GLU A 188 9.69 6.87 14.59
N SER A 189 10.19 6.49 13.41
CA SER A 189 9.95 7.20 12.15
C SER A 189 9.03 6.42 11.20
N THR A 190 8.19 5.50 11.73
CA THR A 190 7.26 4.70 10.93
C THR A 190 5.84 4.90 11.44
N LEU A 191 5.00 5.57 10.64
CA LEU A 191 3.63 5.87 11.03
C LEU A 191 2.76 6.24 9.83
N TYR A 192 1.45 6.17 10.02
CA TYR A 192 0.46 6.81 9.16
C TYR A 192 0.28 8.28 9.55
N ASN A 193 -0.15 9.10 8.59
CA ASN A 193 -0.43 10.53 8.82
C ASN A 193 0.70 11.25 9.57
N PRO A 194 1.91 11.34 9.00
CA PRO A 194 3.13 11.73 9.71
C PRO A 194 3.10 13.16 10.26
N LEU A 195 2.28 14.06 9.72
CA LEU A 195 2.12 15.44 10.22
C LEU A 195 1.52 15.52 11.64
N ARG A 196 1.04 14.39 12.20
CA ARG A 196 0.65 14.31 13.61
C ARG A 196 1.85 14.31 14.57
N ARG A 197 3.05 14.04 14.06
CA ARG A 197 4.26 13.86 14.89
C ARG A 197 5.50 14.57 14.35
N PHE A 198 5.56 14.81 13.05
CA PHE A 198 6.72 15.37 12.36
C PHE A 198 6.38 16.69 11.70
N GLU A 199 7.34 17.61 11.72
CA GLU A 199 7.25 18.84 10.96
C GLU A 199 7.32 18.53 9.45
N ARG A 200 6.70 19.38 8.66
CA ARG A 200 6.58 19.21 7.20
C ARG A 200 7.96 19.07 6.52
N GLU A 201 8.96 19.80 6.99
CA GLU A 201 10.33 19.83 6.48
C GLU A 201 11.06 18.51 6.67
N GLN A 202 10.66 17.69 7.62
CA GLN A 202 11.20 16.35 7.88
C GLN A 202 10.64 15.29 6.94
N ILE A 203 9.65 15.65 6.12
CA ILE A 203 8.96 14.74 5.21
C ILE A 203 9.31 15.13 3.77
N VAL A 204 9.72 14.17 2.97
CA VAL A 204 10.02 14.36 1.55
C VAL A 204 8.73 14.63 0.78
N PRO A 205 8.67 15.68 -0.08
CA PRO A 205 7.51 15.92 -0.91
C PRO A 205 7.31 14.78 -1.91
N THR A 206 6.06 14.33 -2.06
CA THR A 206 5.76 13.15 -2.87
C THR A 206 5.48 13.52 -4.32
N ILE A 207 4.71 14.58 -4.57
CA ILE A 207 4.39 15.09 -5.91
C ILE A 207 4.23 16.60 -5.86
N GLN A 208 4.62 17.32 -6.93
CA GLN A 208 4.60 18.78 -6.95
C GLN A 208 3.18 19.35 -7.11
N LYS A 209 2.35 18.69 -7.91
CA LYS A 209 0.95 19.10 -8.14
C LYS A 209 0.06 17.87 -8.11
N ASP A 210 -0.62 17.66 -6.99
CA ASP A 210 -1.65 16.64 -6.89
C ASP A 210 -2.91 17.07 -7.64
N TYR A 211 -3.44 16.22 -8.49
CA TYR A 211 -4.55 16.58 -9.36
C TYR A 211 -5.93 16.55 -8.67
N LEU A 212 -6.04 15.84 -7.54
CA LEU A 212 -7.27 15.74 -6.76
C LEU A 212 -7.28 16.72 -5.60
N ARG A 213 -6.13 16.95 -4.93
CA ARG A 213 -6.09 17.62 -3.64
C ARG A 213 -5.41 18.98 -3.75
N ASN A 214 -6.21 20.03 -3.90
CA ASN A 214 -5.79 21.43 -3.91
C ASN A 214 -4.74 21.82 -4.97
N ARG A 215 -4.35 20.92 -5.87
CA ARG A 215 -3.36 21.14 -6.96
C ARG A 215 -2.02 21.72 -6.50
N LYS A 216 -1.67 21.48 -5.24
CA LYS A 216 -0.43 21.90 -4.61
C LYS A 216 0.52 20.74 -4.41
N GLU A 217 1.72 21.04 -3.92
CA GLU A 217 2.68 20.04 -3.47
C GLU A 217 2.06 19.16 -2.39
N LEU A 218 2.16 17.84 -2.60
CA LEU A 218 1.74 16.85 -1.63
C LEU A 218 2.93 16.44 -0.77
N ARG A 219 2.90 16.84 0.49
CA ARG A 219 3.94 16.57 1.48
C ARG A 219 3.30 16.26 2.83
N GLY A 220 3.58 15.07 3.38
CA GLY A 220 3.00 14.62 4.64
C GLY A 220 1.60 14.00 4.53
N TYR A 221 1.05 13.94 3.34
CA TYR A 221 -0.18 13.22 3.02
C TYR A 221 0.11 12.10 2.04
N VAL A 222 -0.58 10.97 2.18
CA VAL A 222 -0.39 9.81 1.31
C VAL A 222 -0.71 10.14 -0.15
N HIS A 223 0.14 9.67 -1.08
CA HIS A 223 -0.07 9.89 -2.52
C HIS A 223 -1.23 9.06 -3.08
N ASP A 224 -1.35 7.80 -2.66
CA ASP A 224 -2.39 6.87 -3.12
C ASP A 224 -3.79 7.40 -2.83
N GLU A 225 -4.64 7.49 -3.87
CA GLU A 225 -5.97 8.08 -3.74
C GLU A 225 -6.89 7.24 -2.85
N ILE A 226 -6.81 5.89 -2.93
CA ILE A 226 -7.63 5.01 -2.11
C ILE A 226 -7.27 5.25 -0.64
N ALA A 227 -5.98 5.22 -0.32
CA ALA A 227 -5.51 5.44 1.05
C ALA A 227 -5.87 6.84 1.56
N ALA A 228 -5.79 7.87 0.72
CA ALA A 228 -6.18 9.22 1.08
C ALA A 228 -7.66 9.29 1.51
N PHE A 229 -8.55 8.77 0.67
CA PHE A 229 -9.99 8.79 0.96
C PHE A 229 -10.41 7.77 2.05
N MET A 230 -9.50 6.91 2.49
CA MET A 230 -9.60 6.10 3.71
C MET A 230 -9.06 6.84 4.95
N GLY A 231 -8.81 8.15 4.86
CA GLY A 231 -8.28 8.95 5.97
C GLY A 231 -6.77 8.82 6.20
N GLY A 232 -6.03 8.37 5.19
CA GLY A 232 -4.58 8.17 5.26
C GLY A 232 -4.15 6.84 5.87
N VAL A 233 -5.05 6.12 6.56
CA VAL A 233 -4.78 4.80 7.16
C VAL A 233 -5.44 3.72 6.30
N SER A 234 -4.69 3.10 5.42
CA SER A 234 -5.19 2.03 4.55
C SER A 234 -4.21 0.85 4.47
N GLY A 235 -4.74 -0.31 4.09
CA GLY A 235 -3.92 -1.52 3.99
C GLY A 235 -3.03 -1.55 2.74
N ASN A 236 -3.38 -0.82 1.69
CA ASN A 236 -2.66 -0.84 0.43
C ASN A 236 -1.52 0.19 0.35
N ALA A 237 -1.64 1.30 1.07
CA ALA A 237 -0.71 2.42 1.12
C ALA A 237 -0.98 3.30 2.36
N GLY A 238 -0.20 4.36 2.57
CA GLY A 238 -0.41 5.35 3.63
C GLY A 238 0.69 5.39 4.68
N LEU A 239 1.56 4.38 4.73
CA LEU A 239 2.66 4.36 5.69
C LEU A 239 3.81 5.26 5.20
N PHE A 240 4.32 6.06 6.11
CA PHE A 240 5.57 6.82 5.97
C PHE A 240 6.66 6.18 6.81
N SER A 241 7.90 6.18 6.30
CA SER A 241 9.01 5.55 7.00
C SER A 241 10.37 6.05 6.48
N ASN A 242 11.45 5.48 7.01
CA ASN A 242 12.81 5.60 6.53
C ASN A 242 13.44 4.20 6.32
N ALA A 243 14.64 4.16 5.75
CA ALA A 243 15.31 2.89 5.45
C ALA A 243 15.66 2.08 6.70
N ARG A 244 16.06 2.76 7.77
CA ARG A 244 16.47 2.11 9.02
C ARG A 244 15.31 1.36 9.69
N ASP A 245 14.16 2.03 9.81
CA ASP A 245 12.99 1.42 10.45
C ASP A 245 12.43 0.27 9.61
N VAL A 246 12.37 0.47 8.28
CA VAL A 246 11.99 -0.62 7.38
C VAL A 246 12.92 -1.83 7.51
N ALA A 247 14.24 -1.61 7.62
CA ALA A 247 15.20 -2.69 7.77
C ALA A 247 14.96 -3.52 9.04
N LYS A 248 14.49 -2.92 10.14
CA LYS A 248 14.13 -3.64 11.37
C LYS A 248 13.06 -4.70 11.13
N VAL A 249 12.01 -4.37 10.37
CA VAL A 249 10.94 -5.32 10.00
C VAL A 249 11.50 -6.49 9.20
N TYR A 250 12.33 -6.20 8.20
CA TYR A 250 12.90 -7.23 7.34
C TYR A 250 13.96 -8.06 8.05
N GLN A 251 14.70 -7.46 8.99
CA GLN A 251 15.61 -8.21 9.88
C GLN A 251 14.82 -9.15 10.79
N MET A 252 13.73 -8.69 11.39
CA MET A 252 12.85 -9.53 12.19
C MET A 252 12.37 -10.76 11.41
N LEU A 253 12.03 -10.61 10.13
CA LEU A 253 11.65 -11.73 9.26
C LEU A 253 12.82 -12.67 9.00
N VAL A 254 14.02 -12.15 8.69
CA VAL A 254 15.24 -12.94 8.49
C VAL A 254 15.57 -13.76 9.75
N ASP A 255 15.40 -13.15 10.93
CA ASP A 255 15.66 -13.79 12.23
C ASP A 255 14.48 -14.65 12.72
N GLY A 256 13.59 -15.08 11.82
CA GLY A 256 12.49 -16.00 12.13
C GLY A 256 11.50 -15.47 13.17
N GLY A 257 11.19 -14.18 13.11
CA GLY A 257 10.19 -13.51 13.95
C GLY A 257 10.77 -12.88 15.22
N GLN A 258 12.09 -12.74 15.33
CA GLN A 258 12.75 -12.10 16.48
C GLN A 258 13.44 -10.79 16.07
N TYR A 259 13.45 -9.81 16.97
CA TYR A 259 14.24 -8.59 16.83
C TYR A 259 14.52 -7.99 18.20
N GLY A 260 15.77 -7.56 18.43
CA GLY A 260 16.17 -6.90 19.68
C GLY A 260 15.94 -7.77 20.93
N GLY A 261 16.11 -9.09 20.82
CA GLY A 261 15.90 -10.04 21.91
C GLY A 261 14.43 -10.39 22.21
N LYS A 262 13.47 -9.80 21.46
CA LYS A 262 12.03 -10.06 21.61
C LYS A 262 11.49 -10.87 20.41
N ARG A 263 10.59 -11.82 20.69
CA ARG A 263 9.83 -12.53 19.67
C ARG A 263 8.53 -11.79 19.38
N TYR A 264 8.29 -11.50 18.10
CA TYR A 264 7.10 -10.83 17.57
C TYR A 264 6.16 -11.81 16.88
N LEU A 265 6.74 -12.80 16.19
CA LEU A 265 6.05 -13.87 15.47
C LEU A 265 6.71 -15.21 15.77
N SER A 266 5.96 -16.31 15.70
CA SER A 266 6.54 -17.64 15.75
C SER A 266 7.42 -17.91 14.52
N LEU A 267 8.37 -18.84 14.67
CA LEU A 267 9.20 -19.28 13.55
C LEU A 267 8.33 -19.94 12.48
N GLU A 268 7.35 -20.72 12.88
CA GLU A 268 6.41 -21.44 12.02
C GLU A 268 5.61 -20.47 11.15
N THR A 269 5.08 -19.40 11.73
CA THR A 269 4.36 -18.37 10.99
C THR A 269 5.28 -17.65 10.00
N CYS A 270 6.49 -17.26 10.41
CA CYS A 270 7.46 -16.66 9.50
C CYS A 270 7.79 -17.59 8.34
N GLN A 271 8.09 -18.85 8.60
CA GLN A 271 8.40 -19.85 7.57
C GLN A 271 7.23 -20.08 6.62
N LEU A 272 6.01 -20.19 7.14
CA LEU A 272 4.82 -20.37 6.32
C LEU A 272 4.64 -19.20 5.33
N PHE A 273 4.64 -17.96 5.83
CA PHE A 273 4.38 -16.79 5.00
C PHE A 273 5.51 -16.48 4.02
N MET A 274 6.75 -16.73 4.39
CA MET A 274 7.91 -16.49 3.53
C MET A 274 8.10 -17.58 2.47
N ASN A 275 7.81 -18.85 2.78
CA ASN A 275 8.09 -19.96 1.87
C ASN A 275 6.91 -20.29 0.95
N LYS A 276 5.67 -20.11 1.42
CA LYS A 276 4.50 -20.45 0.63
C LYS A 276 4.38 -19.55 -0.61
N LYS A 277 4.23 -20.17 -1.76
CA LYS A 277 4.18 -19.52 -3.08
C LYS A 277 2.92 -19.93 -3.83
N SER A 278 2.36 -18.98 -4.59
CA SER A 278 1.27 -19.23 -5.52
C SER A 278 1.69 -20.27 -6.60
N ARG A 279 0.73 -21.08 -7.03
CA ARG A 279 0.92 -22.05 -8.13
C ARG A 279 0.89 -21.39 -9.51
N ILE A 280 0.34 -20.18 -9.63
CA ILE A 280 0.09 -19.50 -10.91
C ILE A 280 0.86 -18.19 -11.08
N SER A 281 1.62 -17.77 -10.06
CA SER A 281 2.42 -16.55 -10.11
C SER A 281 3.64 -16.68 -9.20
N ARG A 282 4.59 -15.72 -9.31
CA ARG A 282 5.74 -15.63 -8.38
C ARG A 282 5.36 -15.18 -6.97
N ARG A 283 4.11 -14.73 -6.73
CA ARG A 283 3.70 -14.17 -5.43
C ARG A 283 3.71 -15.20 -4.31
N GLY A 284 4.20 -14.77 -3.15
CA GLY A 284 4.02 -15.44 -1.87
C GLY A 284 2.79 -14.91 -1.13
N LEU A 285 2.57 -15.37 0.09
CA LEU A 285 1.49 -14.88 0.96
C LEU A 285 1.74 -13.40 1.35
N GLY A 286 1.19 -12.49 0.56
CA GLY A 286 1.34 -11.04 0.72
C GLY A 286 2.67 -10.48 0.23
N PHE A 287 3.68 -11.29 0.01
CA PHE A 287 4.98 -10.87 -0.49
C PHE A 287 5.10 -10.98 -2.02
N ASP A 288 5.95 -10.16 -2.61
CA ASP A 288 6.56 -10.43 -3.91
C ASP A 288 7.81 -11.30 -3.71
N LYS A 289 8.16 -12.09 -4.72
CA LYS A 289 9.28 -13.03 -4.70
C LYS A 289 10.11 -12.89 -5.99
N PRO A 290 11.35 -13.42 -6.02
CA PRO A 290 12.13 -13.49 -7.24
C PRO A 290 11.36 -14.17 -8.38
N ASP A 291 11.66 -13.77 -9.61
CA ASP A 291 11.17 -14.42 -10.80
C ASP A 291 12.23 -15.42 -11.29
N SER A 292 11.81 -16.57 -11.78
CA SER A 292 12.73 -17.55 -12.38
C SER A 292 13.29 -17.10 -13.73
N ALA A 293 12.66 -16.09 -14.37
CA ALA A 293 13.14 -15.53 -15.63
C ALA A 293 14.13 -14.40 -15.36
N LEU A 294 15.39 -14.59 -15.80
CA LEU A 294 16.46 -13.61 -15.65
C LEU A 294 16.08 -12.24 -16.24
N GLY A 295 16.43 -11.17 -15.53
CA GLY A 295 16.17 -9.79 -15.92
C GLY A 295 14.71 -9.34 -15.83
N LYS A 296 13.79 -10.21 -15.41
CA LYS A 296 12.35 -9.91 -15.33
C LYS A 296 11.82 -9.80 -13.91
N GLY A 297 12.64 -10.17 -12.93
CA GLY A 297 12.28 -10.13 -11.52
C GLY A 297 12.24 -8.70 -10.95
N PRO A 298 11.54 -8.51 -9.83
CA PRO A 298 11.50 -7.23 -9.10
C PRO A 298 12.74 -6.99 -8.23
N CYS A 299 13.62 -7.98 -8.11
CA CYS A 299 14.87 -8.00 -7.32
C CYS A 299 16.04 -8.52 -8.17
N ALA A 300 17.22 -8.64 -7.58
CA ALA A 300 18.42 -9.17 -8.24
C ALA A 300 18.22 -10.56 -8.83
N ASP A 301 18.87 -10.84 -9.94
CA ASP A 301 18.82 -12.17 -10.58
C ASP A 301 19.50 -13.26 -9.75
N GLU A 302 20.49 -12.91 -8.92
CA GLU A 302 21.15 -13.82 -7.99
C GLU A 302 20.40 -14.03 -6.68
N ALA A 303 19.27 -13.31 -6.47
CA ALA A 303 18.47 -13.48 -5.28
C ALA A 303 17.90 -14.90 -5.19
N PRO A 304 18.14 -15.65 -4.09
CA PRO A 304 17.53 -16.95 -3.88
C PRO A 304 16.00 -16.91 -3.92
N MET A 305 15.36 -18.01 -4.28
CA MET A 305 13.88 -18.09 -4.38
C MET A 305 13.17 -17.95 -3.03
N GLU A 306 13.90 -18.07 -1.94
CA GLU A 306 13.44 -17.83 -0.56
C GLU A 306 13.24 -16.35 -0.25
N VAL A 307 13.87 -15.46 -1.01
CA VAL A 307 13.77 -14.01 -0.84
C VAL A 307 12.31 -13.56 -0.92
N VAL A 308 11.94 -12.70 0.00
CA VAL A 308 10.62 -12.07 0.08
C VAL A 308 10.74 -10.56 0.21
N GLY A 309 9.78 -9.84 -0.35
CA GLY A 309 9.79 -8.40 -0.23
C GLY A 309 8.64 -7.74 -0.99
N HIS A 310 8.80 -6.47 -1.28
CA HIS A 310 7.86 -5.71 -2.10
C HIS A 310 8.49 -4.43 -2.65
N THR A 311 7.94 -3.92 -3.73
CA THR A 311 8.28 -2.60 -4.28
C THR A 311 7.19 -1.57 -3.95
N GLY A 312 7.53 -0.28 -3.97
CA GLY A 312 6.59 0.84 -3.83
C GLY A 312 6.56 1.72 -5.07
N PHE A 313 5.40 2.28 -5.37
CA PHE A 313 5.18 3.17 -6.52
C PHE A 313 6.11 4.39 -6.50
N THR A 314 6.39 4.92 -5.33
CA THR A 314 7.32 6.04 -5.08
C THR A 314 8.78 5.73 -5.38
N GLY A 315 9.09 4.47 -5.76
CA GLY A 315 10.45 4.03 -6.12
C GLY A 315 11.15 3.21 -5.05
N THR A 316 10.51 2.98 -3.93
CA THR A 316 11.06 2.21 -2.80
C THR A 316 11.04 0.70 -3.06
N CYS A 317 11.91 -0.06 -2.39
CA CYS A 317 11.80 -1.50 -2.26
C CYS A 317 12.49 -1.99 -0.97
N ALA A 318 12.12 -3.18 -0.50
CA ALA A 318 12.90 -3.95 0.47
C ALA A 318 12.72 -5.44 0.24
N TRP A 319 13.78 -6.16 0.55
CA TRP A 319 13.91 -7.59 0.37
C TRP A 319 14.62 -8.20 1.57
N ALA A 320 14.07 -9.28 2.09
CA ALA A 320 14.67 -10.15 3.10
C ALA A 320 15.14 -11.43 2.43
N ASP A 321 16.39 -11.78 2.65
CA ASP A 321 17.00 -13.03 2.21
C ASP A 321 17.38 -13.87 3.43
N PRO A 322 16.52 -14.79 3.88
CA PRO A 322 16.81 -15.62 5.05
C PRO A 322 17.95 -16.61 4.82
N LYS A 323 18.25 -16.94 3.56
CA LYS A 323 19.32 -17.89 3.22
C LYS A 323 20.71 -17.31 3.47
N ASN A 324 20.90 -16.03 3.13
CA ASN A 324 22.19 -15.33 3.26
C ASN A 324 22.21 -14.36 4.45
N GLY A 325 21.12 -14.25 5.21
CA GLY A 325 21.02 -13.29 6.32
C GLY A 325 21.00 -11.83 5.84
N LEU A 326 20.58 -11.56 4.58
CA LEU A 326 20.70 -10.26 3.95
C LEU A 326 19.38 -9.48 3.96
N VAL A 327 19.45 -8.22 4.33
CA VAL A 327 18.35 -7.27 4.22
C VAL A 327 18.75 -6.14 3.27
N PHE A 328 17.99 -5.95 2.20
CA PHE A 328 18.16 -4.86 1.26
C PHE A 328 17.00 -3.89 1.33
N VAL A 329 17.25 -2.61 1.61
CA VAL A 329 16.26 -1.55 1.62
C VAL A 329 16.73 -0.40 0.74
N PHE A 330 15.90 0.00 -0.20
CA PHE A 330 16.14 1.14 -1.05
C PHE A 330 14.97 2.12 -0.95
N ILE A 331 15.24 3.37 -0.57
CA ILE A 331 14.24 4.42 -0.43
C ILE A 331 14.55 5.52 -1.44
N SER A 332 13.54 5.93 -2.18
CA SER A 332 13.61 7.05 -3.11
C SER A 332 12.23 7.67 -3.31
N ASN A 333 12.19 8.84 -3.95
CA ASN A 333 10.96 9.44 -4.44
C ASN A 333 11.09 9.75 -5.94
N ARG A 334 10.91 8.73 -6.79
CA ARG A 334 10.99 8.86 -8.25
C ARG A 334 9.85 9.64 -8.87
N ILE A 335 8.75 9.81 -8.14
CA ILE A 335 7.53 10.44 -8.69
C ILE A 335 7.51 11.96 -8.50
N TYR A 336 8.50 12.53 -7.83
CA TYR A 336 8.66 13.98 -7.74
C TYR A 336 9.57 14.50 -8.88
N PRO A 337 9.23 15.60 -9.54
CA PRO A 337 8.03 16.43 -9.37
C PRO A 337 6.74 15.81 -9.94
N ARG A 338 6.85 14.90 -10.93
CA ARG A 338 5.73 14.22 -11.59
C ARG A 338 6.08 12.77 -11.92
N PRO A 339 5.13 11.81 -11.83
CA PRO A 339 5.39 10.38 -11.98
C PRO A 339 5.97 9.97 -13.34
N PHE A 340 5.74 10.77 -14.37
CA PHE A 340 6.13 10.47 -15.75
C PHE A 340 7.42 11.18 -16.22
N ASP A 341 8.00 12.08 -15.42
CA ASP A 341 9.20 12.83 -15.79
C ASP A 341 10.47 11.98 -15.65
N HIS A 342 10.58 11.19 -14.58
CA HIS A 342 11.78 10.45 -14.22
C HIS A 342 11.56 8.93 -14.35
N LYS A 343 11.88 8.39 -15.53
CA LYS A 343 11.74 6.95 -15.80
C LYS A 343 13.01 6.15 -15.49
N GLY A 344 14.16 6.81 -15.29
CA GLY A 344 15.49 6.19 -15.19
C GLY A 344 15.56 5.07 -14.13
N LEU A 345 14.94 5.26 -12.95
CA LEU A 345 14.93 4.24 -11.91
C LEU A 345 14.37 2.89 -12.41
N MET A 346 13.32 2.95 -13.25
CA MET A 346 12.65 1.77 -13.78
C MET A 346 13.33 1.26 -15.06
N THR A 347 13.62 2.15 -16.02
CA THR A 347 14.17 1.77 -17.34
C THR A 347 15.60 1.23 -17.25
N LEU A 348 16.38 1.72 -16.29
CA LEU A 348 17.74 1.24 -16.02
C LEU A 348 17.80 0.13 -14.98
N ASN A 349 16.65 -0.32 -14.48
CA ASN A 349 16.52 -1.37 -13.48
C ASN A 349 17.43 -1.18 -12.25
N ILE A 350 17.51 0.05 -11.74
CA ILE A 350 18.50 0.47 -10.73
C ILE A 350 18.43 -0.35 -9.44
N ARG A 351 17.24 -0.60 -8.91
CA ARG A 351 17.05 -1.31 -7.62
C ARG A 351 17.57 -2.75 -7.67
N PRO A 352 17.17 -3.59 -8.64
CA PRO A 352 17.74 -4.93 -8.80
C PRO A 352 19.26 -4.91 -9.04
N ARG A 353 19.78 -3.96 -9.81
CA ARG A 353 21.22 -3.84 -10.08
C ARG A 353 22.03 -3.50 -8.84
N ILE A 354 21.55 -2.61 -7.97
CA ILE A 354 22.23 -2.32 -6.69
C ILE A 354 22.18 -3.56 -5.79
N GLN A 355 21.03 -4.23 -5.70
CA GLN A 355 20.92 -5.47 -4.94
C GLN A 355 21.84 -6.56 -5.49
N GLN A 356 22.01 -6.65 -6.81
CA GLN A 356 22.93 -7.59 -7.48
C GLN A 356 24.38 -7.40 -7.02
N LEU A 357 24.84 -6.14 -6.90
CA LEU A 357 26.20 -5.85 -6.39
C LEU A 357 26.39 -6.32 -4.95
N MET A 358 25.35 -6.32 -4.11
CA MET A 358 25.44 -6.86 -2.76
C MET A 358 25.65 -8.39 -2.78
N TYR A 359 24.95 -9.11 -3.67
CA TYR A 359 25.19 -10.56 -3.82
C TYR A 359 26.56 -10.88 -4.38
N GLN A 360 27.09 -10.06 -5.29
CA GLN A 360 28.46 -10.21 -5.79
C GLN A 360 29.49 -10.04 -4.69
N ALA A 361 29.32 -9.00 -3.85
CA ALA A 361 30.21 -8.75 -2.72
C ALA A 361 30.18 -9.84 -1.62
N LEU A 362 29.18 -10.70 -1.58
CA LEU A 362 29.14 -11.86 -0.67
C LEU A 362 29.99 -13.04 -1.16
N LYS A 363 30.45 -13.01 -2.44
CA LYS A 363 31.25 -14.08 -3.04
C LYS A 363 32.75 -13.82 -2.94
N ASP A 364 33.12 -12.57 -2.72
CA ASP A 364 34.49 -12.10 -2.50
C ASP A 364 34.88 -12.25 -1.01
#